data_8c8753fc311910cea983c8541e9629e7
#
_entry.id   8c8753fc311910cea983c8541e9629e7
#
_cell.length_a   1.000
_cell.length_b   1.000
_cell.length_c   1.000
_cell.angle_alpha   90.00
_cell.angle_beta   90.00
_cell.angle_gamma   90.00
#
_symmetry.space_group_name_H-M   'P 1'
#
loop_
_entity.id
_entity.type
_entity.pdbx_description
1 polymer ?
#
loop_
_entity_poly.entity_id
_entity_poly.type
_entity_poly.pdbx_seq_one_letter_code
_entity_poly.pdbx_strand_id
1 'polypeptide(L)'
;MRITVILGADGAPFAHDLAGRLEPGDELVVITPTMRDRWATGLKMCPDLDALLAVPGAAQTHAVADELNAIGYSPSWQRPSDADVAGQLIRTELLGAGYTLTEATTAAAARRDLRFTVLPASDDRAELHVVVPAAEGVRAVHIAEILADPDAYEMQDLVLVAETWSVSAAVRAAIGSSDVVVLGPTSRTLAIDPVLRAPGMLDAFRDDVPVLVVEHEDTAPAELVRVAGLREADPGRPEPVPADAGVVLDRARKVVAA
;
A
#
# COMPACT_ATOMS: atom_id res chain seq x y z
N MET A 1 4.19 -14.66 18.39
CA MET A 1 3.11 -14.68 17.36
C MET A 1 3.59 -13.90 16.15
N ARG A 2 3.34 -14.45 14.95
CA ARG A 2 3.68 -13.80 13.68
C ARG A 2 2.43 -13.25 13.03
N ILE A 3 2.35 -11.92 12.91
CA ILE A 3 1.21 -11.18 12.37
C ILE A 3 1.59 -10.64 11.01
N THR A 4 0.79 -10.89 9.99
CA THR A 4 0.90 -10.20 8.70
C THR A 4 -0.29 -9.28 8.52
N VAL A 5 -0.01 -8.01 8.22
CA VAL A 5 -1.03 -6.98 7.96
C VAL A 5 -0.94 -6.53 6.51
N ILE A 6 -2.07 -6.48 5.82
CA ILE A 6 -2.18 -5.88 4.48
C ILE A 6 -2.81 -4.50 4.65
N LEU A 7 -2.10 -3.44 4.24
CA LEU A 7 -2.61 -2.06 4.30
C LEU A 7 -1.86 -1.10 3.36
N GLY A 8 -2.49 0.01 3.03
CA GLY A 8 -1.91 1.11 2.25
C GLY A 8 -1.42 2.25 3.14
N ALA A 9 -1.09 3.38 2.51
CA ALA A 9 -0.53 4.57 3.15
C ALA A 9 -1.39 5.13 4.29
N ASP A 10 -2.71 5.13 4.13
CA ASP A 10 -3.67 5.61 5.13
C ASP A 10 -3.69 4.75 6.40
N GLY A 11 -3.27 3.48 6.30
CA GLY A 11 -3.10 2.57 7.44
C GLY A 11 -1.74 2.67 8.15
N ALA A 12 -0.80 3.48 7.68
CA ALA A 12 0.54 3.57 8.27
C ALA A 12 0.54 3.93 9.78
N PRO A 13 -0.28 4.88 10.28
CA PRO A 13 -0.36 5.16 11.71
C PRO A 13 -0.78 3.93 12.54
N PHE A 14 -1.71 3.13 12.03
CA PHE A 14 -2.14 1.89 12.67
C PHE A 14 -1.00 0.87 12.73
N ALA A 15 -0.22 0.69 11.67
CA ALA A 15 0.93 -0.22 11.67
C ALA A 15 1.96 0.17 12.72
N HIS A 16 2.27 1.46 12.86
CA HIS A 16 3.20 1.96 13.87
C HIS A 16 2.66 1.79 15.29
N ASP A 17 1.36 2.04 15.54
CA ASP A 17 0.74 1.82 16.86
C ASP A 17 0.71 0.33 17.22
N LEU A 18 0.32 -0.55 16.27
CA LEU A 18 0.34 -2.00 16.45
C LEU A 18 1.76 -2.49 16.81
N ALA A 19 2.76 -2.05 16.06
CA ALA A 19 4.16 -2.39 16.30
C ALA A 19 4.65 -1.93 17.69
N GLY A 20 4.15 -0.77 18.16
CA GLY A 20 4.44 -0.24 19.49
C GLY A 20 3.94 -1.12 20.65
N ARG A 21 2.91 -1.94 20.39
CA ARG A 21 2.22 -2.80 21.39
C ARG A 21 2.68 -4.26 21.38
N LEU A 22 3.57 -4.65 20.45
CA LEU A 22 4.06 -6.02 20.35
C LEU A 22 4.91 -6.42 21.56
N GLU A 23 4.75 -7.67 21.98
CA GLU A 23 5.58 -8.27 23.02
C GLU A 23 6.89 -8.83 22.46
N PRO A 24 7.90 -9.04 23.33
CA PRO A 24 9.13 -9.71 22.89
C PRO A 24 8.82 -11.09 22.30
N GLY A 25 9.29 -11.32 21.07
CA GLY A 25 9.03 -12.56 20.32
C GLY A 25 7.84 -12.48 19.35
N ASP A 26 7.05 -11.41 19.37
CA ASP A 26 6.09 -11.15 18.31
C ASP A 26 6.80 -10.57 17.07
N GLU A 27 6.34 -10.96 15.89
CA GLU A 27 6.82 -10.46 14.60
C GLU A 27 5.66 -9.82 13.84
N LEU A 28 5.89 -8.65 13.28
CA LEU A 28 4.93 -7.96 12.42
C LEU A 28 5.52 -7.76 11.02
N VAL A 29 4.79 -8.23 10.03
CA VAL A 29 5.05 -7.97 8.62
C VAL A 29 3.91 -7.14 8.04
N VAL A 30 4.24 -6.06 7.38
CA VAL A 30 3.28 -5.20 6.69
C VAL A 30 3.48 -5.34 5.19
N ILE A 31 2.45 -5.82 4.50
CA ILE A 31 2.39 -5.89 3.04
C ILE A 31 1.61 -4.70 2.53
N THR A 32 2.19 -3.97 1.58
CA THR A 32 1.58 -2.77 1.03
C THR A 32 1.43 -2.83 -0.48
N PRO A 33 0.36 -2.25 -1.06
CA PRO A 33 0.16 -2.26 -2.50
C PRO A 33 1.27 -1.52 -3.25
N THR A 34 1.47 -1.90 -4.51
CA THR A 34 2.43 -1.27 -5.43
C THR A 34 1.75 -0.65 -6.66
N MET A 35 0.42 -0.78 -6.76
CA MET A 35 -0.33 -0.39 -7.96
C MET A 35 -0.53 1.13 -8.09
N ARG A 36 -0.18 1.91 -7.06
CA ARG A 36 -0.10 3.38 -7.09
C ARG A 36 1.32 3.89 -7.37
N ASP A 37 2.27 2.98 -7.49
CA ASP A 37 3.65 3.28 -7.82
C ASP A 37 3.76 3.83 -9.23
N ARG A 38 4.71 4.74 -9.44
CA ARG A 38 4.97 5.31 -10.76
C ARG A 38 6.39 5.84 -10.87
N TRP A 39 6.79 6.06 -12.10
CA TRP A 39 7.98 6.85 -12.41
C TRP A 39 7.57 8.31 -12.67
N ALA A 40 8.13 9.23 -11.91
CA ALA A 40 7.92 10.65 -12.08
C ALA A 40 9.18 11.42 -11.69
N THR A 41 9.49 12.51 -12.38
CA THR A 41 10.71 13.33 -12.16
C THR A 41 12.03 12.53 -12.20
N GLY A 42 12.04 11.39 -12.93
CA GLY A 42 13.19 10.47 -12.96
C GLY A 42 13.31 9.57 -11.73
N LEU A 43 12.36 9.60 -10.81
CA LEU A 43 12.37 8.83 -9.56
C LEU A 43 11.26 7.78 -9.54
N LYS A 44 11.51 6.64 -8.90
CA LYS A 44 10.48 5.65 -8.58
C LYS A 44 9.77 6.08 -7.30
N MET A 45 8.55 6.56 -7.47
CA MET A 45 7.64 6.96 -6.38
C MET A 45 6.78 5.78 -5.94
N CYS A 46 6.77 5.50 -4.64
CA CYS A 46 6.01 4.40 -4.04
C CYS A 46 5.28 4.94 -2.80
N PRO A 47 4.13 5.63 -2.98
CA PRO A 47 3.49 6.39 -1.90
C PRO A 47 3.11 5.55 -0.69
N ASP A 48 2.71 4.29 -0.90
CA ASP A 48 2.36 3.38 0.20
C ASP A 48 3.59 2.93 0.99
N LEU A 49 4.69 2.62 0.31
CA LEU A 49 5.96 2.31 0.95
C LEU A 49 6.54 3.54 1.67
N ASP A 50 6.49 4.71 1.04
CA ASP A 50 7.03 5.96 1.60
C ASP A 50 6.31 6.32 2.90
N ALA A 51 4.99 6.16 2.97
CA ALA A 51 4.20 6.39 4.18
C ALA A 51 4.57 5.45 5.34
N LEU A 52 4.79 4.16 5.05
CA LEU A 52 5.19 3.17 6.07
C LEU A 52 6.62 3.37 6.57
N LEU A 53 7.50 3.83 5.68
CA LEU A 53 8.89 4.13 6.02
C LEU A 53 9.07 5.51 6.68
N ALA A 54 8.05 6.36 6.69
CA ALA A 54 8.11 7.66 7.34
C ALA A 54 8.27 7.52 8.86
N VAL A 55 9.05 8.42 9.46
CA VAL A 55 9.20 8.48 10.92
C VAL A 55 8.00 9.24 11.50
N PRO A 56 7.18 8.61 12.36
CA PRO A 56 6.04 9.29 12.96
C PRO A 56 6.45 10.56 13.71
N GLY A 57 5.72 11.66 13.47
CA GLY A 57 5.96 12.94 14.14
C GLY A 57 7.20 13.72 13.66
N ALA A 58 7.95 13.24 12.70
CA ALA A 58 9.03 14.00 12.09
C ALA A 58 8.47 15.21 11.32
N ALA A 59 9.13 16.38 11.47
CA ALA A 59 8.79 17.55 10.70
C ALA A 59 9.05 17.27 9.20
N GLN A 60 8.05 17.54 8.37
CA GLN A 60 8.18 17.41 6.92
C GLN A 60 8.54 18.76 6.31
N THR A 61 9.53 18.77 5.44
CA THR A 61 9.91 19.89 4.58
C THR A 61 9.68 19.52 3.13
N HIS A 62 9.46 20.49 2.26
CA HIS A 62 9.10 20.30 0.86
C HIS A 62 9.92 21.19 -0.07
N ALA A 63 11.16 21.51 0.30
CA ALA A 63 12.00 22.47 -0.43
C ALA A 63 12.23 22.06 -1.89
N VAL A 64 12.42 20.76 -2.15
CA VAL A 64 12.58 20.25 -3.53
C VAL A 64 11.30 20.44 -4.34
N ALA A 65 10.14 20.13 -3.77
CA ALA A 65 8.86 20.30 -4.46
C ALA A 65 8.54 21.79 -4.71
N ASP A 66 8.85 22.65 -3.76
CA ASP A 66 8.66 24.10 -3.88
C ASP A 66 9.56 24.70 -4.97
N GLU A 67 10.82 24.25 -5.09
CA GLU A 67 11.72 24.66 -6.15
C GLU A 67 11.25 24.18 -7.53
N LEU A 68 10.80 22.93 -7.66
CA LEU A 68 10.23 22.40 -8.88
C LEU A 68 9.02 23.25 -9.35
N ASN A 69 8.14 23.64 -8.43
CA ASN A 69 7.02 24.53 -8.73
C ASN A 69 7.48 25.91 -9.18
N ALA A 70 8.50 26.49 -8.51
CA ALA A 70 9.02 27.82 -8.81
C ALA A 70 9.60 27.89 -10.23
N ILE A 71 10.21 26.83 -10.73
CA ILE A 71 10.72 26.74 -12.13
C ILE A 71 9.66 26.29 -13.13
N GLY A 72 8.39 26.14 -12.70
CA GLY A 72 7.27 25.76 -13.58
C GLY A 72 7.25 24.28 -13.97
N TYR A 73 7.88 23.40 -13.21
CA TYR A 73 7.82 21.96 -13.47
C TYR A 73 6.42 21.41 -13.13
N SER A 74 5.86 20.61 -14.02
CA SER A 74 4.52 20.04 -13.89
C SER A 74 4.61 18.52 -13.73
N PRO A 75 3.65 17.89 -13.03
CA PRO A 75 2.48 18.46 -12.38
C PRO A 75 2.76 19.00 -10.98
N SER A 76 2.18 20.17 -10.67
CA SER A 76 2.38 20.86 -9.37
C SER A 76 1.73 20.18 -8.17
N TRP A 77 0.77 19.27 -8.38
CA TRP A 77 0.13 18.49 -7.32
C TRP A 77 1.06 17.43 -6.71
N GLN A 78 2.15 17.08 -7.39
CA GLN A 78 3.17 16.21 -6.82
C GLN A 78 4.01 16.98 -5.81
N ARG A 79 3.77 16.74 -4.54
CA ARG A 79 4.48 17.42 -3.47
C ARG A 79 5.06 16.44 -2.44
N PRO A 80 6.04 15.59 -2.82
CA PRO A 80 6.73 14.72 -1.88
C PRO A 80 7.48 15.57 -0.83
N SER A 81 7.66 15.02 0.37
CA SER A 81 8.57 15.63 1.34
C SER A 81 10.03 15.44 0.91
N ASP A 82 10.94 16.25 1.44
CA ASP A 82 12.39 16.10 1.17
C ASP A 82 12.91 14.74 1.64
N ALA A 83 12.31 14.18 2.71
CA ALA A 83 12.61 12.84 3.22
C ALA A 83 12.13 11.74 2.24
N ASP A 84 10.96 11.93 1.60
CA ASP A 84 10.47 11.02 0.56
C ASP A 84 11.39 11.05 -0.66
N VAL A 85 11.79 12.27 -1.10
CA VAL A 85 12.73 12.44 -2.22
C VAL A 85 14.04 11.71 -1.96
N ALA A 86 14.59 11.81 -0.74
CA ALA A 86 15.80 11.09 -0.37
C ALA A 86 15.61 9.56 -0.44
N GLY A 87 14.48 9.05 0.04
CA GLY A 87 14.12 7.63 -0.07
C GLY A 87 13.96 7.17 -1.53
N GLN A 88 13.29 7.98 -2.35
CA GLN A 88 13.06 7.73 -3.78
C GLN A 88 14.35 7.73 -4.58
N LEU A 89 15.30 8.60 -4.27
CA LEU A 89 16.64 8.62 -4.89
C LEU A 89 17.38 7.29 -4.63
N ILE A 90 17.45 6.86 -3.39
CA ILE A 90 18.12 5.59 -3.01
C ILE A 90 17.41 4.40 -3.67
N ARG A 91 16.08 4.35 -3.64
CA ARG A 91 15.30 3.30 -4.30
C ARG A 91 15.57 3.25 -5.79
N THR A 92 15.56 4.41 -6.44
CA THR A 92 15.80 4.52 -7.89
C THR A 92 17.19 4.04 -8.28
N GLU A 93 18.22 4.38 -7.49
CA GLU A 93 19.59 3.92 -7.70
C GLU A 93 19.69 2.39 -7.57
N LEU A 94 19.10 1.81 -6.52
CA LEU A 94 19.10 0.37 -6.29
C LEU A 94 18.38 -0.38 -7.42
N LEU A 95 17.21 0.08 -7.83
CA LEU A 95 16.47 -0.51 -8.97
C LEU A 95 17.28 -0.41 -10.27
N GLY A 96 17.95 0.71 -10.51
CA GLY A 96 18.88 0.90 -11.64
C GLY A 96 20.09 -0.03 -11.60
N ALA A 97 20.52 -0.45 -10.42
CA ALA A 97 21.58 -1.43 -10.22
C ALA A 97 21.09 -2.90 -10.31
N GLY A 98 19.79 -3.12 -10.57
CA GLY A 98 19.21 -4.44 -10.78
C GLY A 98 18.63 -5.11 -9.52
N TYR A 99 18.56 -4.40 -8.39
CA TYR A 99 17.87 -4.89 -7.20
C TYR A 99 16.37 -4.87 -7.42
N THR A 100 15.65 -5.81 -6.78
CA THR A 100 14.19 -5.83 -6.76
C THR A 100 13.62 -4.72 -5.87
N LEU A 101 12.34 -4.40 -5.99
CA LEU A 101 11.66 -3.44 -5.11
C LEU A 101 11.67 -3.93 -3.65
N THR A 102 11.51 -5.24 -3.43
CA THR A 102 11.62 -5.87 -2.10
C THR A 102 13.00 -5.64 -1.48
N GLU A 103 14.09 -5.85 -2.23
CA GLU A 103 15.44 -5.63 -1.76
C GLU A 103 15.73 -4.15 -1.48
N ALA A 104 15.32 -3.26 -2.38
CA ALA A 104 15.45 -1.82 -2.19
C ALA A 104 14.66 -1.32 -0.96
N THR A 105 13.46 -1.85 -0.72
CA THR A 105 12.65 -1.54 0.46
C THR A 105 13.31 -2.04 1.73
N THR A 106 13.83 -3.26 1.74
CA THR A 106 14.55 -3.84 2.88
C THR A 106 15.79 -3.00 3.22
N ALA A 107 16.56 -2.58 2.23
CA ALA A 107 17.73 -1.72 2.43
C ALA A 107 17.35 -0.33 2.99
N ALA A 108 16.25 0.24 2.56
CA ALA A 108 15.73 1.52 3.08
C ALA A 108 15.23 1.36 4.52
N ALA A 109 14.50 0.28 4.82
CA ALA A 109 13.94 -0.02 6.15
C ALA A 109 15.04 -0.27 7.20
N ALA A 110 16.13 -0.95 6.83
CA ALA A 110 17.23 -1.29 7.73
C ALA A 110 17.93 -0.06 8.36
N ARG A 111 17.73 1.13 7.80
CA ARG A 111 18.26 2.40 8.30
C ARG A 111 17.23 3.22 9.09
N ARG A 112 16.06 2.65 9.31
CA ARG A 112 14.95 3.23 10.05
C ARG A 112 14.72 2.39 11.30
N ASP A 113 14.34 3.02 12.39
CA ASP A 113 13.98 2.32 13.64
C ASP A 113 12.53 1.78 13.53
N LEU A 114 12.32 0.85 12.60
CA LEU A 114 11.03 0.20 12.41
C LEU A 114 10.95 -1.10 13.22
N ARG A 115 9.87 -1.26 13.97
CA ARG A 115 9.57 -2.49 14.72
C ARG A 115 8.74 -3.50 13.91
N PHE A 116 8.74 -3.35 12.59
CA PHE A 116 8.04 -4.24 11.65
C PHE A 116 8.79 -4.32 10.32
N THR A 117 8.59 -5.41 9.61
CA THR A 117 9.09 -5.58 8.24
C THR A 117 8.07 -5.02 7.25
N VAL A 118 8.53 -4.23 6.27
CA VAL A 118 7.70 -3.73 5.17
C VAL A 118 8.00 -4.51 3.89
N LEU A 119 6.98 -5.04 3.25
CA LEU A 119 7.08 -5.74 1.98
C LEU A 119 6.18 -5.08 0.92
N PRO A 120 6.71 -4.75 -0.26
CA PRO A 120 5.88 -4.44 -1.42
C PRO A 120 5.12 -5.70 -1.87
N ALA A 121 3.86 -5.56 -2.24
CA ALA A 121 3.04 -6.70 -2.68
C ALA A 121 3.64 -7.42 -3.90
N SER A 122 4.32 -6.69 -4.77
CA SER A 122 4.95 -7.20 -5.98
C SER A 122 6.28 -6.49 -6.27
N ASP A 123 7.20 -7.19 -6.89
CA ASP A 123 8.41 -6.62 -7.48
C ASP A 123 8.17 -6.20 -8.95
N ASP A 124 7.07 -6.65 -9.53
CA ASP A 124 6.69 -6.34 -10.91
C ASP A 124 6.09 -4.94 -11.02
N ARG A 125 6.18 -4.35 -12.20
CA ARG A 125 5.49 -3.09 -12.50
C ARG A 125 4.03 -3.37 -12.81
N ALA A 126 3.15 -2.87 -11.96
CA ALA A 126 1.71 -2.87 -12.15
C ALA A 126 1.14 -1.54 -11.67
N GLU A 127 0.34 -0.87 -12.50
CA GLU A 127 -0.17 0.47 -12.21
C GLU A 127 -1.69 0.51 -12.41
N LEU A 128 -2.41 1.07 -11.43
CA LEU A 128 -3.83 1.34 -11.55
C LEU A 128 -4.05 2.61 -12.38
N HIS A 129 -4.92 2.48 -13.38
CA HIS A 129 -5.37 3.58 -14.22
C HIS A 129 -6.88 3.64 -14.25
N VAL A 130 -7.41 4.84 -14.41
CA VAL A 130 -8.84 5.09 -14.63
C VAL A 130 -9.06 5.43 -16.09
N VAL A 131 -10.03 4.77 -16.69
CA VAL A 131 -10.48 5.07 -18.05
C VAL A 131 -11.40 6.28 -17.97
N VAL A 132 -11.07 7.31 -18.74
CA VAL A 132 -11.84 8.57 -18.84
C VAL A 132 -12.10 8.94 -20.29
N PRO A 133 -13.15 9.72 -20.58
CA PRO A 133 -13.40 10.24 -21.92
C PRO A 133 -12.22 11.06 -22.46
N ALA A 134 -12.01 11.01 -23.76
CA ALA A 134 -11.07 11.84 -24.51
C ALA A 134 -11.76 12.42 -25.74
N ALA A 135 -11.13 13.37 -26.43
CA ALA A 135 -11.69 13.97 -27.64
C ALA A 135 -12.00 12.93 -28.73
N GLU A 136 -11.18 11.88 -28.81
CA GLU A 136 -11.39 10.74 -29.69
C GLU A 136 -11.35 9.45 -28.86
N GLY A 137 -12.52 8.97 -28.39
CA GLY A 137 -12.63 7.73 -27.62
C GLY A 137 -12.35 7.89 -26.12
N VAL A 138 -11.44 7.08 -25.57
CA VAL A 138 -11.09 7.05 -24.15
C VAL A 138 -9.58 7.06 -23.97
N ARG A 139 -9.12 7.51 -22.80
CA ARG A 139 -7.71 7.39 -22.37
C ARG A 139 -7.61 6.82 -20.96
N ALA A 140 -6.49 6.19 -20.66
CA ALA A 140 -6.17 5.77 -19.32
C ALA A 140 -5.34 6.84 -18.62
N VAL A 141 -5.75 7.19 -17.38
CA VAL A 141 -5.07 8.18 -16.52
C VAL A 141 -4.60 7.46 -15.27
N HIS A 142 -3.34 7.66 -14.90
CA HIS A 142 -2.79 7.03 -13.69
C HIS A 142 -3.57 7.44 -12.45
N ILE A 143 -3.83 6.49 -11.56
CA ILE A 143 -4.65 6.70 -10.36
C ILE A 143 -4.17 7.87 -9.48
N ALA A 144 -2.87 8.13 -9.42
CA ALA A 144 -2.32 9.23 -8.63
C ALA A 144 -2.76 10.62 -9.15
N GLU A 145 -2.98 10.77 -10.45
CA GLU A 145 -3.51 12.01 -11.05
C GLU A 145 -5.00 12.17 -10.74
N ILE A 146 -5.76 11.08 -10.82
CA ILE A 146 -7.17 11.06 -10.44
C ILE A 146 -7.35 11.44 -8.97
N LEU A 147 -6.54 10.89 -8.06
CA LEU A 147 -6.63 11.17 -6.62
C LEU A 147 -6.22 12.61 -6.25
N ALA A 148 -5.45 13.27 -7.10
CA ALA A 148 -5.08 14.67 -6.90
C ALA A 148 -6.24 15.64 -7.15
N ASP A 149 -7.12 15.32 -8.10
CA ASP A 149 -8.33 16.09 -8.43
C ASP A 149 -9.41 15.17 -9.00
N PRO A 150 -10.13 14.42 -8.14
CA PRO A 150 -11.12 13.43 -8.59
C PRO A 150 -12.27 14.05 -9.38
N ASP A 151 -12.65 15.28 -9.05
CA ASP A 151 -13.79 15.98 -9.65
C ASP A 151 -13.50 16.47 -11.09
N ALA A 152 -12.21 16.51 -11.47
CA ALA A 152 -11.82 16.86 -12.83
C ALA A 152 -12.07 15.74 -13.86
N TYR A 153 -12.48 14.54 -13.43
CA TYR A 153 -12.55 13.36 -14.29
C TYR A 153 -13.90 12.67 -14.21
N GLU A 154 -14.47 12.37 -15.38
CA GLU A 154 -15.57 11.42 -15.52
C GLU A 154 -15.01 10.00 -15.56
N MET A 155 -15.11 9.26 -14.47
CA MET A 155 -14.53 7.92 -14.35
C MET A 155 -15.45 6.86 -14.95
N GLN A 156 -14.94 6.08 -15.93
CA GLN A 156 -15.72 5.04 -16.61
C GLN A 156 -15.35 3.63 -16.14
N ASP A 157 -14.06 3.35 -15.92
CA ASP A 157 -13.57 2.04 -15.51
C ASP A 157 -12.26 2.15 -14.74
N LEU A 158 -11.92 1.13 -13.94
CA LEU A 158 -10.65 1.00 -13.25
C LEU A 158 -9.88 -0.19 -13.83
N VAL A 159 -8.73 0.06 -14.42
CA VAL A 159 -7.92 -0.95 -15.10
C VAL A 159 -6.52 -1.06 -14.48
N LEU A 160 -6.03 -2.28 -14.43
CA LEU A 160 -4.64 -2.56 -14.07
C LEU A 160 -3.81 -2.66 -15.34
N VAL A 161 -2.75 -1.87 -15.43
CA VAL A 161 -1.79 -1.90 -16.53
C VAL A 161 -0.53 -2.62 -16.04
N ALA A 162 -0.25 -3.79 -16.58
CA ALA A 162 0.92 -4.60 -16.26
C ALA A 162 1.27 -5.49 -17.45
N GLU A 163 2.57 -5.73 -17.69
CA GLU A 163 3.03 -6.77 -18.63
C GLU A 163 3.06 -8.14 -17.93
N THR A 164 3.64 -8.17 -16.75
CA THR A 164 3.64 -9.28 -15.80
C THR A 164 3.25 -8.74 -14.44
N TRP A 165 2.60 -9.56 -13.64
CA TRP A 165 2.24 -9.14 -12.29
C TRP A 165 1.96 -10.37 -11.43
N SER A 166 2.66 -10.46 -10.31
CA SER A 166 2.47 -11.52 -9.32
C SER A 166 2.96 -11.06 -7.96
N VAL A 167 2.50 -11.71 -6.90
CA VAL A 167 3.06 -11.44 -5.57
C VAL A 167 4.51 -11.90 -5.48
N SER A 168 5.33 -11.13 -4.76
CA SER A 168 6.73 -11.46 -4.54
C SER A 168 6.88 -12.77 -3.73
N ALA A 169 8.04 -13.42 -3.85
CA ALA A 169 8.36 -14.61 -3.05
C ALA A 169 8.35 -14.30 -1.55
N ALA A 170 8.79 -13.10 -1.16
CA ALA A 170 8.79 -12.64 0.22
C ALA A 170 7.37 -12.50 0.79
N VAL A 171 6.43 -11.99 -0.01
CA VAL A 171 5.00 -11.88 0.37
C VAL A 171 4.39 -13.27 0.56
N ARG A 172 4.61 -14.20 -0.38
CA ARG A 172 4.12 -15.58 -0.23
C ARG A 172 4.66 -16.25 1.02
N ALA A 173 5.95 -16.07 1.32
CA ALA A 173 6.56 -16.61 2.53
C ALA A 173 5.99 -15.99 3.81
N ALA A 174 5.75 -14.67 3.81
CA ALA A 174 5.17 -13.97 4.96
C ALA A 174 3.75 -14.48 5.26
N ILE A 175 2.85 -14.49 4.26
CA ILE A 175 1.48 -15.00 4.41
C ILE A 175 1.49 -16.47 4.83
N GLY A 176 2.26 -17.31 4.16
CA GLY A 176 2.31 -18.76 4.43
C GLY A 176 2.89 -19.13 5.80
N SER A 177 3.61 -18.23 6.45
CA SER A 177 4.19 -18.43 7.78
C SER A 177 3.47 -17.67 8.90
N SER A 178 2.39 -16.94 8.58
CA SER A 178 1.63 -16.17 9.55
C SER A 178 0.84 -17.05 10.51
N ASP A 179 0.72 -16.61 11.77
CA ASP A 179 -0.23 -17.15 12.73
C ASP A 179 -1.62 -16.48 12.56
N VAL A 180 -1.64 -15.25 12.08
CA VAL A 180 -2.85 -14.48 11.76
C VAL A 180 -2.56 -13.49 10.64
N VAL A 181 -3.52 -13.30 9.75
CA VAL A 181 -3.50 -12.24 8.73
C VAL A 181 -4.55 -11.20 9.07
N VAL A 182 -4.18 -9.92 8.96
CA VAL A 182 -5.05 -8.78 9.22
C VAL A 182 -5.22 -7.96 7.95
N LEU A 183 -6.43 -7.78 7.49
CA LEU A 183 -6.77 -6.76 6.50
C LEU A 183 -6.96 -5.45 7.27
N GLY A 184 -6.00 -4.55 7.17
CA GLY A 184 -5.88 -3.37 8.02
C GLY A 184 -6.87 -2.26 7.70
N PRO A 185 -6.92 -1.21 8.56
CA PRO A 185 -7.77 -0.05 8.33
C PRO A 185 -7.19 0.82 7.20
N THR A 186 -7.59 0.52 5.99
CA THR A 186 -7.11 1.20 4.77
C THR A 186 -8.16 1.10 3.67
N SER A 187 -8.05 1.96 2.64
CA SER A 187 -8.93 1.90 1.48
C SER A 187 -8.96 0.50 0.88
N ARG A 188 -10.15 -0.06 0.81
CA ARG A 188 -10.38 -1.35 0.18
C ARG A 188 -10.07 -1.27 -1.32
N THR A 189 -10.58 -0.24 -1.99
CA THR A 189 -10.45 -0.01 -3.43
C THR A 189 -8.99 0.21 -3.85
N LEU A 190 -8.22 0.94 -3.06
CA LEU A 190 -6.86 1.36 -3.43
C LEU A 190 -5.77 0.43 -2.88
N ALA A 191 -6.05 -0.34 -1.83
CA ALA A 191 -5.03 -1.12 -1.15
C ALA A 191 -5.39 -2.61 -1.02
N ILE A 192 -6.50 -2.96 -0.36
CA ILE A 192 -6.78 -4.36 -0.04
C ILE A 192 -7.09 -5.17 -1.31
N ASP A 193 -8.09 -4.77 -2.07
CA ASP A 193 -8.56 -5.55 -3.22
C ASP A 193 -7.51 -5.67 -4.34
N PRO A 194 -6.73 -4.62 -4.68
CA PRO A 194 -5.63 -4.78 -5.62
C PRO A 194 -4.59 -5.80 -5.16
N VAL A 195 -4.21 -5.82 -3.87
CA VAL A 195 -3.27 -6.80 -3.33
C VAL A 195 -3.86 -8.20 -3.35
N LEU A 196 -5.11 -8.38 -2.92
CA LEU A 196 -5.76 -9.70 -2.90
C LEU A 196 -5.98 -10.29 -4.30
N ARG A 197 -6.13 -9.45 -5.33
CA ARG A 197 -6.26 -9.86 -6.73
C ARG A 197 -4.92 -10.20 -7.40
N ALA A 198 -3.80 -9.93 -6.74
CA ALA A 198 -2.49 -10.26 -7.30
C ALA A 198 -2.36 -11.77 -7.51
N PRO A 199 -1.96 -12.24 -8.72
CA PRO A 199 -1.76 -13.66 -8.98
C PRO A 199 -0.82 -14.29 -7.96
N GLY A 200 -1.27 -15.42 -7.37
CA GLY A 200 -0.56 -16.13 -6.31
C GLY A 200 -0.75 -15.58 -4.90
N MET A 201 -1.54 -14.50 -4.71
CA MET A 201 -1.82 -13.99 -3.36
C MET A 201 -2.75 -14.92 -2.59
N LEU A 202 -3.89 -15.28 -3.16
CA LEU A 202 -4.86 -16.14 -2.48
C LEU A 202 -4.31 -17.55 -2.26
N ASP A 203 -3.45 -18.05 -3.16
CA ASP A 203 -2.76 -19.32 -3.01
C ASP A 203 -1.74 -19.35 -1.86
N ALA A 204 -1.32 -18.19 -1.39
CA ALA A 204 -0.41 -18.08 -0.25
C ALA A 204 -1.11 -18.23 1.11
N PHE A 205 -2.43 -18.00 1.17
CA PHE A 205 -3.21 -18.17 2.39
C PHE A 205 -3.37 -19.65 2.72
N ARG A 206 -3.22 -19.96 3.98
CA ARG A 206 -3.48 -21.29 4.51
C ARG A 206 -4.89 -21.33 5.10
N ASP A 207 -5.60 -22.45 4.93
CA ASP A 207 -6.99 -22.62 5.41
C ASP A 207 -7.11 -22.55 6.93
N ASP A 208 -6.03 -22.85 7.66
CA ASP A 208 -5.98 -22.90 9.14
C ASP A 208 -5.57 -21.57 9.76
N VAL A 209 -5.22 -20.55 8.96
CA VAL A 209 -4.80 -19.24 9.47
C VAL A 209 -5.98 -18.28 9.53
N PRO A 210 -6.34 -17.76 10.72
CA PRO A 210 -7.42 -16.80 10.85
C PRO A 210 -7.11 -15.49 10.11
N VAL A 211 -8.16 -14.94 9.47
CA VAL A 211 -8.11 -13.63 8.83
C VAL A 211 -9.00 -12.67 9.62
N LEU A 212 -8.44 -11.58 10.09
CA LEU A 212 -9.17 -10.48 10.72
C LEU A 212 -9.38 -9.36 9.70
N VAL A 213 -10.56 -8.78 9.70
CA VAL A 213 -10.89 -7.59 8.90
C VAL A 213 -11.09 -6.43 9.83
N VAL A 214 -10.32 -5.36 9.67
CA VAL A 214 -10.45 -4.15 10.48
C VAL A 214 -11.45 -3.21 9.83
N GLU A 215 -12.36 -2.66 10.63
CA GLU A 215 -13.33 -1.66 10.17
C GLU A 215 -12.59 -0.44 9.63
N HIS A 216 -12.97 -0.03 8.43
CA HIS A 216 -12.47 1.19 7.82
C HIS A 216 -13.45 1.69 6.76
N GLU A 217 -13.72 2.98 6.77
CA GLU A 217 -14.43 3.63 5.68
C GLU A 217 -13.51 3.73 4.46
N ASP A 218 -13.98 3.39 3.27
CA ASP A 218 -13.15 3.45 2.08
C ASP A 218 -12.85 4.92 1.72
N THR A 219 -11.59 5.28 1.79
CA THR A 219 -11.12 6.67 1.55
C THR A 219 -11.02 7.02 0.06
N ALA A 220 -11.26 6.04 -0.84
CA ALA A 220 -11.30 6.30 -2.26
C ALA A 220 -12.49 7.18 -2.64
N PRO A 221 -12.40 8.03 -3.68
CA PRO A 221 -13.52 8.78 -4.20
C PRO A 221 -14.70 7.86 -4.54
N ALA A 222 -15.93 8.26 -4.20
CA ALA A 222 -17.14 7.42 -4.37
C ALA A 222 -17.31 6.93 -5.82
N GLU A 223 -17.00 7.78 -6.80
CA GLU A 223 -17.04 7.40 -8.21
C GLU A 223 -16.01 6.32 -8.56
N LEU A 224 -14.82 6.37 -7.96
CA LEU A 224 -13.80 5.35 -8.13
C LEU A 224 -14.25 4.01 -7.53
N VAL A 225 -14.85 4.03 -6.33
CA VAL A 225 -15.42 2.82 -5.70
C VAL A 225 -16.50 2.21 -6.60
N ARG A 226 -17.36 3.04 -7.20
CA ARG A 226 -18.40 2.61 -8.13
C ARG A 226 -17.82 1.91 -9.37
N VAL A 227 -16.83 2.51 -10.04
CA VAL A 227 -16.24 1.93 -11.26
C VAL A 227 -15.36 0.73 -10.98
N ALA A 228 -14.77 0.62 -9.80
CA ALA A 228 -14.02 -0.56 -9.37
C ALA A 228 -14.92 -1.80 -9.22
N GLY A 229 -16.24 -1.63 -9.20
CA GLY A 229 -17.21 -2.73 -9.14
C GLY A 229 -17.15 -3.52 -7.84
N LEU A 230 -16.68 -2.91 -6.77
CA LEU A 230 -16.64 -3.55 -5.46
C LEU A 230 -18.08 -3.69 -4.93
N ARG A 231 -18.53 -4.92 -4.80
CA ARG A 231 -19.84 -5.23 -4.21
C ARG A 231 -19.77 -5.03 -2.71
N GLU A 232 -20.85 -4.46 -2.15
CA GLU A 232 -21.08 -4.47 -0.71
C GLU A 232 -21.02 -5.90 -0.18
N ALA A 233 -20.33 -6.04 0.97
CA ALA A 233 -20.22 -7.20 1.87
C ALA A 233 -20.55 -8.58 1.28
N ASP A 234 -19.51 -9.37 1.12
CA ASP A 234 -19.63 -10.83 0.95
C ASP A 234 -20.26 -11.42 2.23
N PRO A 235 -21.41 -12.11 2.16
CA PRO A 235 -22.10 -12.67 3.34
C PRO A 235 -21.31 -13.74 4.10
N GLY A 236 -20.09 -14.09 3.69
CA GLY A 236 -19.17 -15.01 4.38
C GLY A 236 -18.02 -14.33 5.13
N ARG A 237 -18.00 -12.98 5.24
CA ARG A 237 -16.91 -12.26 5.93
C ARG A 237 -17.00 -12.37 7.44
N PRO A 238 -15.84 -12.50 8.13
CA PRO A 238 -15.81 -12.38 9.58
C PRO A 238 -16.30 -10.98 9.99
N GLU A 239 -16.96 -10.90 11.18
CA GLU A 239 -17.33 -9.61 11.76
C GLU A 239 -16.12 -8.68 11.82
N PRO A 240 -16.23 -7.44 11.34
CA PRO A 240 -15.12 -6.50 11.38
C PRO A 240 -14.68 -6.20 12.83
N VAL A 241 -13.40 -5.94 12.98
CA VAL A 241 -12.81 -5.55 14.26
C VAL A 241 -12.59 -4.03 14.25
N PRO A 242 -12.92 -3.30 15.34
CA PRO A 242 -12.64 -1.87 15.41
C PRO A 242 -11.20 -1.52 15.06
N ALA A 243 -10.98 -0.34 14.43
CA ALA A 243 -9.67 0.14 14.00
C ALA A 243 -8.82 0.67 15.18
N ASP A 244 -8.70 -0.15 16.22
CA ASP A 244 -7.84 0.08 17.39
C ASP A 244 -6.80 -1.05 17.47
N ALA A 245 -5.51 -0.67 17.46
CA ALA A 245 -4.42 -1.64 17.43
C ALA A 245 -4.39 -2.57 18.66
N GLY A 246 -4.81 -2.10 19.81
CA GLY A 246 -4.94 -2.93 21.04
C GLY A 246 -6.05 -3.98 20.90
N VAL A 247 -7.22 -3.56 20.40
CA VAL A 247 -8.36 -4.46 20.16
C VAL A 247 -8.02 -5.51 19.10
N VAL A 248 -7.36 -5.11 18.02
CA VAL A 248 -6.92 -6.03 16.97
C VAL A 248 -5.90 -7.03 17.52
N LEU A 249 -4.92 -6.58 18.31
CA LEU A 249 -3.91 -7.45 18.90
C LEU A 249 -4.54 -8.46 19.89
N ASP A 250 -5.45 -8.02 20.74
CA ASP A 250 -6.17 -8.89 21.66
C ASP A 250 -7.02 -9.93 20.91
N ARG A 251 -7.66 -9.53 19.82
CA ARG A 251 -8.43 -10.45 18.97
C ARG A 251 -7.52 -11.46 18.28
N ALA A 252 -6.38 -11.00 17.73
CA ALA A 252 -5.38 -11.86 17.11
C ALA A 252 -4.89 -12.93 18.09
N ARG A 253 -4.51 -12.56 19.31
CA ARG A 253 -4.09 -13.51 20.36
C ARG A 253 -5.15 -14.54 20.70
N LYS A 254 -6.41 -14.13 20.78
CA LYS A 254 -7.54 -15.03 21.07
C LYS A 254 -7.79 -16.05 19.97
N VAL A 255 -7.74 -15.64 18.70
CA VAL A 255 -8.01 -16.55 17.56
C VAL A 255 -6.84 -17.49 17.29
N VAL A 256 -5.60 -17.09 17.58
CA VAL A 256 -4.40 -17.95 17.46
C VAL A 256 -4.31 -18.97 18.61
N ALA A 257 -4.90 -18.68 19.78
CA ALA A 257 -4.92 -19.60 20.92
C ALA A 257 -6.08 -20.60 20.89
N ALA A 258 -7.05 -20.44 20.01
CA ALA A 258 -8.24 -21.30 19.88
C ALA A 258 -7.99 -22.47 18.95
#